data_273ea2ac964e4e553fb77fd02509dd71
#
_entry.id   273ea2ac964e4e553fb77fd02509dd71
#
_cell.length_a   1.000
_cell.length_b   1.000
_cell.length_c   1.000
_cell.angle_alpha   90.00
_cell.angle_beta   90.00
_cell.angle_gamma   90.00
#
_symmetry.space_group_name_H-M   'P 1'
#
loop_
_entity.id
_entity.type
_entity.pdbx_description
1 polymer ?
#
loop_
_entity_poly.entity_id
_entity_poly.type
_entity_poly.pdbx_seq_one_letter_code
_entity_poly.pdbx_strand_id
1 'polypeptide(L)'
;MNRYAVIDSKLKREFVLLQGSGCRWKKCLFCDYHNDLSDNALSVNREVLQKVTGVHGVLDVINSGSAMELDKGTIEILQQVVKERHIHTLWFEAHYMYRHKLAAFAKLFEPAVVKFRCGVETFNAALRNKWQKGIPENVKPEDIARYFKGVCLLCCTEGEDKEHIVEDIRIADSLFEYFSVNIFCNNTTSVKQDKELTAWFVQNVYQQIKDNPKIEILLENTELGVG
;
A
#
# COMPACT_ATOMS: atom_id res chain seq x y z
N MET A 1 3.75 -8.81 16.34
CA MET A 1 3.23 -8.08 15.16
C MET A 1 1.73 -8.30 15.07
N ASN A 2 0.93 -7.24 15.07
CA ASN A 2 -0.52 -7.35 14.81
C ASN A 2 -0.75 -7.35 13.30
N ARG A 3 -1.66 -8.22 12.81
CA ARG A 3 -1.90 -8.41 11.38
C ARG A 3 -3.34 -8.17 10.95
N TYR A 4 -4.18 -7.67 11.86
CA TYR A 4 -5.59 -7.37 11.59
C TYR A 4 -6.01 -6.14 12.37
N ALA A 5 -6.73 -5.25 11.71
CA ALA A 5 -7.36 -4.08 12.33
C ALA A 5 -8.69 -3.74 11.66
N VAL A 6 -9.57 -3.07 12.40
CA VAL A 6 -10.77 -2.40 11.87
C VAL A 6 -10.49 -0.91 11.85
N ILE A 7 -10.71 -0.28 10.69
CA ILE A 7 -10.48 1.14 10.48
C ILE A 7 -11.83 1.81 10.25
N ASP A 8 -12.22 2.69 11.18
CA ASP A 8 -13.50 3.40 11.20
C ASP A 8 -13.43 4.84 10.67
N SER A 9 -12.24 5.30 10.31
CA SER A 9 -12.01 6.64 9.77
C SER A 9 -11.83 6.62 8.26
N LYS A 10 -12.18 7.73 7.59
CA LYS A 10 -12.01 7.94 6.14
C LYS A 10 -12.55 6.74 5.32
N LEU A 11 -11.69 5.93 4.73
CA LEU A 11 -12.10 4.69 4.08
C LEU A 11 -12.32 3.61 5.15
N LYS A 12 -13.60 3.45 5.57
CA LYS A 12 -13.97 2.41 6.55
C LYS A 12 -13.74 1.02 5.95
N ARG A 13 -12.94 0.20 6.62
CA ARG A 13 -12.53 -1.12 6.14
C ARG A 13 -11.96 -2.00 7.22
N GLU A 14 -11.90 -3.28 6.96
CA GLU A 14 -11.01 -4.18 7.68
C GLU A 14 -9.68 -4.23 6.94
N PHE A 15 -8.59 -4.28 7.69
CA PHE A 15 -7.23 -4.21 7.17
C PHE A 15 -6.42 -5.42 7.61
N VAL A 16 -5.82 -6.15 6.67
CA VAL A 16 -5.04 -7.35 6.95
C VAL A 16 -3.65 -7.28 6.34
N LEU A 17 -2.65 -7.71 7.13
CA LEU A 17 -1.27 -7.87 6.69
C LEU A 17 -0.96 -9.37 6.55
N LEU A 18 -0.87 -9.84 5.33
CA LEU A 18 -0.59 -11.24 5.00
C LEU A 18 0.89 -11.45 4.66
N GLN A 19 1.31 -12.70 4.69
CA GLN A 19 2.61 -13.10 4.17
C GLN A 19 2.44 -13.66 2.75
N GLY A 20 3.30 -13.21 1.85
CA GLY A 20 3.40 -13.76 0.49
C GLY A 20 4.63 -14.65 0.33
N SER A 21 4.95 -15.01 -0.92
CA SER A 21 6.19 -15.70 -1.28
C SER A 21 7.43 -14.77 -1.30
N GLY A 22 7.25 -13.54 -0.86
CA GLY A 22 8.24 -12.47 -0.89
C GLY A 22 8.07 -11.53 -2.08
N CYS A 23 8.72 -10.38 -2.01
CA CYS A 23 8.69 -9.41 -3.08
C CYS A 23 9.61 -9.84 -4.23
N ARG A 24 9.05 -10.07 -5.40
CA ARG A 24 9.81 -10.46 -6.60
C ARG A 24 10.74 -9.34 -7.08
N TRP A 25 10.36 -8.07 -6.87
CA TRP A 25 11.22 -6.96 -7.23
C TRP A 25 12.42 -6.85 -6.30
N LYS A 26 12.22 -6.77 -5.00
CA LYS A 26 13.23 -6.86 -3.91
C LYS A 26 14.47 -5.97 -4.08
N LYS A 27 14.34 -4.83 -4.76
CA LYS A 27 15.48 -3.92 -5.04
C LYS A 27 15.30 -2.52 -4.45
N CYS A 28 14.13 -2.22 -3.91
CA CYS A 28 13.85 -0.89 -3.34
C CYS A 28 14.78 -0.63 -2.14
N LEU A 29 15.57 0.45 -2.21
CA LEU A 29 16.60 0.75 -1.21
C LEU A 29 16.04 1.14 0.16
N PHE A 30 14.77 1.54 0.22
CA PHE A 30 14.08 1.98 1.44
C PHE A 30 13.27 0.85 2.11
N CYS A 31 13.10 -0.30 1.45
CA CYS A 31 12.11 -1.31 1.84
C CYS A 31 12.76 -2.58 2.39
N ASP A 32 12.36 -2.98 3.58
CA ASP A 32 12.72 -4.27 4.20
C ASP A 32 11.51 -5.18 4.48
N TYR A 33 10.31 -4.79 4.05
CA TYR A 33 9.09 -5.61 4.19
C TYR A 33 9.18 -6.99 3.55
N HIS A 34 10.03 -7.14 2.54
CA HIS A 34 10.28 -8.44 1.93
C HIS A 34 10.91 -9.49 2.87
N ASN A 35 11.33 -9.08 4.07
CA ASN A 35 11.81 -9.96 5.12
C ASN A 35 10.68 -10.57 5.98
N ASP A 36 9.46 -10.06 5.88
CA ASP A 36 8.29 -10.64 6.57
C ASP A 36 7.80 -11.91 5.86
N LEU A 37 8.55 -12.97 6.05
CA LEU A 37 8.33 -14.29 5.45
C LEU A 37 8.43 -15.37 6.52
N SER A 38 7.70 -16.47 6.33
CA SER A 38 7.88 -17.69 7.09
C SER A 38 7.50 -18.93 6.27
N ASP A 39 8.03 -20.08 6.67
CA ASP A 39 7.66 -21.38 6.09
C ASP A 39 6.18 -21.75 6.36
N ASN A 40 5.57 -21.07 7.33
CA ASN A 40 4.19 -21.26 7.74
C ASN A 40 3.24 -20.16 7.25
N ALA A 41 3.59 -19.42 6.18
CA ALA A 41 2.82 -18.27 5.68
C ALA A 41 1.32 -18.58 5.51
N LEU A 42 0.97 -19.74 4.95
CA LEU A 42 -0.43 -20.14 4.78
C LEU A 42 -1.19 -20.26 6.13
N SER A 43 -0.54 -20.80 7.18
CA SER A 43 -1.15 -20.89 8.51
C SER A 43 -1.34 -19.50 9.11
N VAL A 44 -0.33 -18.65 9.03
CA VAL A 44 -0.40 -17.25 9.49
C VAL A 44 -1.53 -16.51 8.78
N ASN A 45 -1.61 -16.63 7.47
CA ASN A 45 -2.64 -15.97 6.66
C ASN A 45 -4.05 -16.48 7.02
N ARG A 46 -4.19 -17.78 7.24
CA ARG A 46 -5.47 -18.38 7.68
C ARG A 46 -5.94 -17.80 9.01
N GLU A 47 -5.05 -17.72 10.00
CA GLU A 47 -5.37 -17.16 11.33
C GLU A 47 -5.76 -15.69 11.25
N VAL A 48 -5.09 -14.91 10.39
CA VAL A 48 -5.42 -13.50 10.15
C VAL A 48 -6.80 -13.37 9.50
N LEU A 49 -7.04 -14.13 8.42
CA LEU A 49 -8.27 -14.06 7.64
C LEU A 49 -9.51 -14.55 8.41
N GLN A 50 -9.34 -15.45 9.38
CA GLN A 50 -10.41 -15.88 10.30
C GLN A 50 -10.95 -14.73 11.16
N LYS A 51 -10.18 -13.67 11.39
CA LYS A 51 -10.60 -12.49 12.16
C LYS A 51 -11.51 -11.54 11.36
N VAL A 52 -11.55 -11.66 10.05
CA VAL A 52 -12.37 -10.81 9.19
C VAL A 52 -13.84 -11.08 9.45
N THR A 53 -14.59 -10.02 9.75
CA THR A 53 -16.00 -10.06 10.11
C THR A 53 -16.94 -9.59 9.02
N GLY A 54 -16.44 -8.77 8.08
CA GLY A 54 -17.24 -8.13 7.05
C GLY A 54 -17.98 -6.87 7.52
N VAL A 55 -17.62 -6.32 8.69
CA VAL A 55 -18.35 -5.19 9.34
C VAL A 55 -18.55 -3.98 8.43
N HIS A 56 -17.60 -3.72 7.53
CA HIS A 56 -17.70 -2.62 6.56
C HIS A 56 -17.97 -3.09 5.12
N GLY A 57 -17.96 -4.41 4.87
CA GLY A 57 -18.02 -4.97 3.52
C GLY A 57 -16.82 -4.61 2.63
N VAL A 58 -15.79 -3.98 3.20
CA VAL A 58 -14.54 -3.57 2.54
C VAL A 58 -13.38 -4.24 3.24
N LEU A 59 -12.56 -4.95 2.49
CA LEU A 59 -11.34 -5.60 2.99
C LEU A 59 -10.12 -5.06 2.24
N ASP A 60 -9.15 -4.57 2.99
CA ASP A 60 -7.89 -4.05 2.50
C ASP A 60 -6.77 -5.05 2.83
N VAL A 61 -6.17 -5.60 1.81
CA VAL A 61 -5.19 -6.68 1.90
C VAL A 61 -3.83 -6.19 1.44
N ILE A 62 -2.90 -6.11 2.37
CA ILE A 62 -1.48 -5.91 2.05
C ILE A 62 -0.68 -7.17 2.40
N ASN A 63 0.45 -7.32 1.78
CA ASN A 63 1.39 -8.40 2.06
C ASN A 63 2.84 -7.94 1.88
N SER A 64 3.78 -8.79 2.23
CA SER A 64 5.23 -8.53 2.13
C SER A 64 5.77 -8.33 0.70
N GLY A 65 4.87 -8.16 -0.27
CA GLY A 65 5.17 -7.96 -1.68
C GLY A 65 3.95 -7.45 -2.44
N SER A 66 3.65 -8.02 -3.58
CA SER A 66 2.46 -7.71 -4.38
C SER A 66 1.39 -8.77 -4.20
N ALA A 67 0.12 -8.41 -4.36
CA ALA A 67 -1.00 -9.36 -4.29
C ALA A 67 -0.80 -10.61 -5.16
N MET A 68 -0.14 -10.47 -6.33
CA MET A 68 0.20 -11.56 -7.25
C MET A 68 1.27 -12.54 -6.72
N GLU A 69 1.82 -12.25 -5.55
CA GLU A 69 2.84 -13.06 -4.87
C GLU A 69 2.26 -13.81 -3.66
N LEU A 70 0.94 -13.71 -3.45
CA LEU A 70 0.22 -14.56 -2.52
C LEU A 70 0.15 -15.99 -3.09
N ASP A 71 0.28 -16.99 -2.22
CA ASP A 71 0.16 -18.39 -2.60
C ASP A 71 -1.29 -18.77 -2.93
N LYS A 72 -1.45 -19.88 -3.67
CA LYS A 72 -2.76 -20.35 -4.12
C LYS A 72 -3.70 -20.63 -2.94
N GLY A 73 -3.20 -21.26 -1.87
CA GLY A 73 -4.02 -21.57 -0.69
C GLY A 73 -4.54 -20.33 0.01
N THR A 74 -3.71 -19.27 0.13
CA THR A 74 -4.14 -17.97 0.65
C THR A 74 -5.21 -17.34 -0.22
N ILE A 75 -5.07 -17.39 -1.55
CA ILE A 75 -6.12 -16.88 -2.47
C ILE A 75 -7.43 -17.64 -2.30
N GLU A 76 -7.40 -18.96 -2.17
CA GLU A 76 -8.61 -19.78 -1.95
C GLU A 76 -9.31 -19.42 -0.63
N ILE A 77 -8.54 -19.18 0.45
CA ILE A 77 -9.09 -18.71 1.72
C ILE A 77 -9.70 -17.32 1.57
N LEU A 78 -9.03 -16.40 0.89
CA LEU A 78 -9.55 -15.06 0.63
C LEU A 78 -10.88 -15.11 -0.14
N GLN A 79 -10.98 -15.94 -1.18
CA GLN A 79 -12.21 -16.12 -1.95
C GLN A 79 -13.37 -16.61 -1.04
N GLN A 80 -13.09 -17.55 -0.14
CA GLN A 80 -14.06 -18.05 0.82
C GLN A 80 -14.50 -16.94 1.78
N VAL A 81 -13.55 -16.19 2.36
CA VAL A 81 -13.83 -15.07 3.28
C VAL A 81 -14.66 -13.99 2.58
N VAL A 82 -14.30 -13.61 1.34
CA VAL A 82 -15.06 -12.63 0.55
C VAL A 82 -16.52 -13.04 0.41
N LYS A 83 -16.79 -14.30 0.11
CA LYS A 83 -18.14 -14.84 -0.03
C LYS A 83 -18.88 -14.90 1.31
N GLU A 84 -18.26 -15.50 2.32
CA GLU A 84 -18.91 -15.76 3.61
C GLU A 84 -19.15 -14.49 4.44
N ARG A 85 -18.25 -13.49 4.30
CA ARG A 85 -18.33 -12.21 5.01
C ARG A 85 -18.97 -11.10 4.20
N HIS A 86 -19.51 -11.42 3.01
CA HIS A 86 -20.18 -10.47 2.13
C HIS A 86 -19.31 -9.24 1.78
N ILE A 87 -18.00 -9.46 1.57
CA ILE A 87 -17.10 -8.40 1.16
C ILE A 87 -17.45 -8.01 -0.28
N HIS A 88 -17.86 -6.75 -0.46
CA HIS A 88 -18.22 -6.23 -1.78
C HIS A 88 -17.08 -5.43 -2.44
N THR A 89 -16.06 -5.02 -1.67
CA THR A 89 -14.90 -4.29 -2.19
C THR A 89 -13.61 -4.81 -1.56
N LEU A 90 -12.64 -5.10 -2.41
CA LEU A 90 -11.29 -5.50 -2.03
C LEU A 90 -10.28 -4.45 -2.50
N TRP A 91 -9.38 -4.08 -1.61
CA TRP A 91 -8.18 -3.34 -1.96
C TRP A 91 -6.95 -4.24 -1.86
N PHE A 92 -6.05 -4.12 -2.81
CA PHE A 92 -4.75 -4.80 -2.82
C PHE A 92 -3.64 -3.84 -3.19
N GLU A 93 -2.43 -4.15 -2.75
CA GLU A 93 -1.23 -3.52 -3.26
C GLU A 93 -0.58 -4.36 -4.36
N ALA A 94 -0.08 -3.70 -5.40
CA ALA A 94 0.69 -4.34 -6.44
C ALA A 94 1.77 -3.41 -7.01
N HIS A 95 2.94 -3.96 -7.25
CA HIS A 95 4.00 -3.27 -7.96
C HIS A 95 3.58 -3.02 -9.41
N TYR A 96 3.99 -1.89 -9.98
CA TYR A 96 3.67 -1.49 -11.37
C TYR A 96 4.00 -2.57 -12.43
N MET A 97 4.99 -3.41 -12.17
CA MET A 97 5.36 -4.52 -13.06
C MET A 97 4.19 -5.48 -13.33
N TYR A 98 3.22 -5.55 -12.43
CA TYR A 98 2.05 -6.43 -12.54
C TYR A 98 0.84 -5.78 -13.21
N ARG A 99 0.91 -4.52 -13.66
CA ARG A 99 -0.22 -3.77 -14.21
C ARG A 99 -1.09 -4.51 -15.23
N HIS A 100 -0.48 -5.35 -16.07
CA HIS A 100 -1.22 -6.14 -17.07
C HIS A 100 -1.86 -7.42 -16.53
N LYS A 101 -1.57 -7.79 -15.28
CA LYS A 101 -2.16 -8.97 -14.61
C LYS A 101 -3.33 -8.61 -13.70
N LEU A 102 -3.52 -7.32 -13.39
CA LEU A 102 -4.51 -6.86 -12.41
C LEU A 102 -5.93 -7.29 -12.76
N ALA A 103 -6.34 -7.14 -14.01
CA ALA A 103 -7.69 -7.51 -14.45
C ALA A 103 -7.96 -9.02 -14.34
N ALA A 104 -6.97 -9.85 -14.66
CA ALA A 104 -7.10 -11.30 -14.50
C ALA A 104 -7.15 -11.72 -13.03
N PHE A 105 -6.37 -11.05 -12.17
CA PHE A 105 -6.39 -11.29 -10.73
C PHE A 105 -7.72 -10.86 -10.11
N ALA A 106 -8.27 -9.71 -10.52
CA ALA A 106 -9.54 -9.21 -10.02
C ALA A 106 -10.70 -10.19 -10.27
N LYS A 107 -10.72 -10.87 -11.42
CA LYS A 107 -11.74 -11.87 -11.76
C LYS A 107 -11.83 -13.04 -10.78
N LEU A 108 -10.77 -13.31 -10.03
CA LEU A 108 -10.77 -14.37 -9.00
C LEU A 108 -11.76 -14.08 -7.86
N PHE A 109 -12.17 -12.83 -7.69
CA PHE A 109 -13.00 -12.39 -6.57
C PHE A 109 -14.39 -11.89 -6.98
N GLU A 110 -14.77 -12.08 -8.25
CA GLU A 110 -16.13 -11.72 -8.68
C GLU A 110 -17.20 -12.41 -7.81
N PRO A 111 -18.28 -11.69 -7.43
CA PRO A 111 -18.72 -10.37 -7.92
C PRO A 111 -18.16 -9.16 -7.14
N ALA A 112 -17.24 -9.34 -6.19
CA ALA A 112 -16.64 -8.23 -5.46
C ALA A 112 -15.81 -7.31 -6.39
N VAL A 113 -15.86 -6.02 -6.12
CA VAL A 113 -15.06 -5.03 -6.85
C VAL A 113 -13.65 -5.03 -6.30
N VAL A 114 -12.66 -5.32 -7.14
CA VAL A 114 -11.25 -5.28 -6.75
C VAL A 114 -10.60 -3.99 -7.21
N LYS A 115 -9.97 -3.28 -6.29
CA LYS A 115 -9.20 -2.08 -6.52
C LYS A 115 -7.73 -2.31 -6.14
N PHE A 116 -6.82 -1.69 -6.87
CA PHE A 116 -5.39 -1.83 -6.63
C PHE A 116 -4.75 -0.48 -6.30
N ARG A 117 -3.81 -0.51 -5.33
CA ARG A 117 -2.86 0.57 -5.08
C ARG A 117 -1.50 0.20 -5.64
N CYS A 118 -0.81 1.19 -6.20
CA CYS A 118 0.60 1.07 -6.57
C CYS A 118 1.45 1.79 -5.51
N GLY A 119 2.38 1.10 -4.89
CA GLY A 119 3.45 1.76 -4.16
C GLY A 119 4.34 2.50 -5.17
N VAL A 120 3.96 3.71 -5.54
CA VAL A 120 4.75 4.53 -6.47
C VAL A 120 5.86 5.26 -5.73
N GLU A 121 5.65 5.55 -4.47
CA GLU A 121 6.46 6.26 -3.50
C GLU A 121 6.62 7.75 -3.83
N THR A 122 6.96 8.10 -5.06
CA THR A 122 7.07 9.46 -5.57
C THR A 122 6.80 9.48 -7.08
N PHE A 123 6.24 10.56 -7.60
CA PHE A 123 6.14 10.80 -9.04
C PHE A 123 7.40 11.43 -9.61
N ASN A 124 8.33 11.90 -8.77
CA ASN A 124 9.64 12.33 -9.23
C ASN A 124 10.44 11.13 -9.76
N ALA A 125 10.59 11.06 -11.08
CA ALA A 125 11.25 9.93 -11.77
C ALA A 125 12.69 9.72 -11.32
N ALA A 126 13.45 10.80 -11.10
CA ALA A 126 14.85 10.72 -10.68
C ALA A 126 14.98 10.14 -9.27
N LEU A 127 14.16 10.61 -8.32
CA LEU A 127 14.15 10.10 -6.95
C LEU A 127 13.68 8.64 -6.90
N ARG A 128 12.61 8.32 -7.64
CA ARG A 128 12.09 6.95 -7.77
C ARG A 128 13.13 5.98 -8.33
N ASN A 129 13.92 6.43 -9.30
CA ASN A 129 15.01 5.65 -9.89
C ASN A 129 16.17 5.50 -8.89
N LYS A 130 16.55 6.57 -8.19
CA LYS A 130 17.52 6.53 -7.09
C LYS A 130 17.14 5.48 -6.03
N TRP A 131 15.87 5.37 -5.71
CA TRP A 131 15.34 4.36 -4.78
C TRP A 131 15.19 2.96 -5.39
N GLN A 132 15.52 2.78 -6.66
CA GLN A 132 15.40 1.52 -7.39
C GLN A 132 13.99 0.93 -7.37
N LYS A 133 12.96 1.78 -7.43
CA LYS A 133 11.56 1.35 -7.38
C LYS A 133 11.13 0.51 -8.60
N GLY A 134 11.84 0.57 -9.72
CA GLY A 134 11.59 -0.26 -10.90
C GLY A 134 10.37 0.13 -11.72
N ILE A 135 9.90 1.35 -11.58
CA ILE A 135 8.93 1.97 -12.49
C ILE A 135 9.75 2.80 -13.50
N PRO A 136 9.64 2.54 -14.81
CA PRO A 136 10.42 3.28 -15.82
C PRO A 136 10.24 4.80 -15.71
N GLU A 137 11.31 5.57 -15.99
CA GLU A 137 11.30 7.02 -15.85
C GLU A 137 10.28 7.72 -16.76
N ASN A 138 10.02 7.15 -17.93
CA ASN A 138 9.07 7.68 -18.90
C ASN A 138 7.60 7.40 -18.55
N VAL A 139 7.32 6.65 -17.48
CA VAL A 139 5.95 6.39 -17.01
C VAL A 139 5.43 7.62 -16.30
N LYS A 140 4.36 8.18 -16.85
CA LYS A 140 3.65 9.35 -16.29
C LYS A 140 2.63 8.93 -15.23
N PRO A 141 2.23 9.84 -14.32
CA PRO A 141 1.19 9.56 -13.32
C PRO A 141 -0.12 9.05 -13.94
N GLU A 142 -0.53 9.60 -15.08
CA GLU A 142 -1.73 9.20 -15.82
C GLU A 142 -1.63 7.75 -16.34
N ASP A 143 -0.44 7.29 -16.68
CA ASP A 143 -0.22 5.90 -17.10
C ASP A 143 -0.40 4.93 -15.92
N ILE A 144 -0.07 5.36 -14.71
CA ILE A 144 -0.32 4.59 -13.48
C ILE A 144 -1.82 4.57 -13.19
N ALA A 145 -2.49 5.73 -13.26
CA ALA A 145 -3.92 5.86 -13.00
C ALA A 145 -4.82 5.04 -13.94
N ARG A 146 -4.33 4.65 -15.11
CA ARG A 146 -5.05 3.72 -16.02
C ARG A 146 -5.25 2.33 -15.42
N TYR A 147 -4.36 1.91 -14.53
CA TYR A 147 -4.35 0.55 -13.98
C TYR A 147 -4.69 0.52 -12.48
N PHE A 148 -4.34 1.57 -11.76
CA PHE A 148 -4.45 1.63 -10.31
C PHE A 148 -5.44 2.69 -9.88
N LYS A 149 -6.24 2.37 -8.86
CA LYS A 149 -7.23 3.29 -8.27
C LYS A 149 -6.67 4.08 -7.09
N GLY A 150 -5.54 3.65 -6.59
CA GLY A 150 -4.83 4.30 -5.51
C GLY A 150 -3.31 4.21 -5.66
N VAL A 151 -2.62 4.99 -4.85
CA VAL A 151 -1.16 4.97 -4.73
C VAL A 151 -0.73 5.08 -3.26
N CYS A 152 0.48 4.60 -2.98
CA CYS A 152 1.18 4.90 -1.74
C CYS A 152 2.34 5.82 -2.07
N LEU A 153 2.41 6.95 -1.36
CA LEU A 153 3.53 7.89 -1.37
C LEU A 153 4.38 7.67 -0.13
N LEU A 154 5.68 7.81 -0.29
CA LEU A 154 6.67 7.78 0.78
C LEU A 154 7.35 9.13 0.82
N CYS A 155 7.46 9.76 1.98
CA CYS A 155 8.07 11.06 2.10
C CYS A 155 8.91 11.22 3.37
N CYS A 156 9.64 12.33 3.43
CA CYS A 156 10.52 12.70 4.53
C CYS A 156 11.74 11.79 4.66
N THR A 157 12.34 11.41 3.53
CA THR A 157 13.64 10.75 3.48
C THR A 157 14.77 11.75 3.28
N GLU A 158 15.98 11.41 3.74
CA GLU A 158 17.15 12.24 3.49
C GLU A 158 17.39 12.47 1.97
N GLY A 159 17.57 13.73 1.61
CA GLY A 159 17.81 14.18 0.24
C GLY A 159 16.56 14.31 -0.64
N GLU A 160 15.40 14.29 -0.04
CA GLU A 160 14.14 14.69 -0.65
C GLU A 160 13.91 16.19 -0.41
N ASP A 161 13.13 16.84 -1.26
CA ASP A 161 12.79 18.25 -1.08
C ASP A 161 11.28 18.47 -0.88
N LYS A 162 10.95 19.62 -0.31
CA LYS A 162 9.60 20.01 0.07
C LYS A 162 8.66 20.13 -1.11
N GLU A 163 9.17 20.66 -2.20
CA GLU A 163 8.44 20.91 -3.44
C GLU A 163 7.96 19.60 -4.07
N HIS A 164 8.81 18.57 -4.07
CA HIS A 164 8.43 17.25 -4.57
C HIS A 164 7.33 16.59 -3.73
N ILE A 165 7.39 16.69 -2.40
CA ILE A 165 6.35 16.15 -1.51
C ILE A 165 4.99 16.78 -1.81
N VAL A 166 4.95 18.12 -1.92
CA VAL A 166 3.72 18.85 -2.21
C VAL A 166 3.16 18.48 -3.59
N GLU A 167 4.04 18.41 -4.59
CA GLU A 167 3.64 18.07 -5.96
C GLU A 167 3.14 16.61 -6.05
N ASP A 168 3.78 15.65 -5.38
CA ASP A 168 3.33 14.26 -5.32
C ASP A 168 1.92 14.15 -4.73
N ILE A 169 1.64 14.86 -3.65
CA ILE A 169 0.31 14.88 -3.02
C ILE A 169 -0.71 15.51 -3.99
N ARG A 170 -0.37 16.62 -4.64
CA ARG A 170 -1.24 17.29 -5.61
C ARG A 170 -1.60 16.38 -6.79
N ILE A 171 -0.61 15.67 -7.34
CA ILE A 171 -0.81 14.70 -8.43
C ILE A 171 -1.70 13.56 -7.95
N ALA A 172 -1.40 12.99 -6.79
CA ALA A 172 -2.19 11.88 -6.25
C ALA A 172 -3.65 12.28 -6.01
N ASP A 173 -3.90 13.44 -5.42
CA ASP A 173 -5.27 13.93 -5.16
C ASP A 173 -6.07 14.16 -6.45
N SER A 174 -5.41 14.59 -7.53
CA SER A 174 -6.07 14.85 -8.80
C SER A 174 -6.41 13.58 -9.59
N LEU A 175 -5.62 12.50 -9.46
CA LEU A 175 -5.70 11.34 -10.37
C LEU A 175 -6.26 10.07 -9.72
N PHE A 176 -6.19 9.93 -8.39
CA PHE A 176 -6.52 8.69 -7.71
C PHE A 176 -7.75 8.82 -6.80
N GLU A 177 -8.45 7.71 -6.61
CA GLU A 177 -9.64 7.66 -5.75
C GLU A 177 -9.28 7.72 -4.26
N TYR A 178 -8.14 7.12 -3.90
CA TYR A 178 -7.64 7.05 -2.53
C TYR A 178 -6.12 6.83 -2.53
N PHE A 179 -5.41 7.47 -1.60
CA PHE A 179 -3.96 7.28 -1.50
C PHE A 179 -3.45 7.48 -0.07
N SER A 180 -2.30 6.90 0.20
CA SER A 180 -1.60 7.11 1.47
C SER A 180 -0.37 7.99 1.29
N VAL A 181 -0.08 8.80 2.31
CA VAL A 181 1.15 9.57 2.47
C VAL A 181 1.85 9.02 3.72
N ASN A 182 2.91 8.28 3.50
CA ASN A 182 3.63 7.58 4.55
C ASN A 182 4.92 8.34 4.88
N ILE A 183 5.04 8.81 6.12
CA ILE A 183 6.31 9.35 6.61
C ILE A 183 7.28 8.18 6.78
N PHE A 184 8.47 8.30 6.17
CA PHE A 184 9.46 7.26 6.28
C PHE A 184 9.89 7.03 7.73
N CYS A 185 9.78 5.81 8.21
CA CYS A 185 10.31 5.38 9.49
C CYS A 185 11.60 4.60 9.28
N ASN A 186 12.63 4.92 10.06
CA ASN A 186 13.91 4.22 9.97
C ASN A 186 13.71 2.71 10.16
N ASN A 187 14.28 1.95 9.27
CA ASN A 187 14.24 0.49 9.25
C ASN A 187 15.65 -0.10 9.07
N THR A 188 15.76 -1.36 8.66
CA THR A 188 17.05 -2.04 8.50
C THR A 188 17.84 -1.58 7.27
N THR A 189 17.26 -0.73 6.41
CA THR A 189 17.91 -0.24 5.19
C THR A 189 18.86 0.93 5.45
N SER A 190 19.59 1.35 4.41
CA SER A 190 20.50 2.50 4.48
C SER A 190 19.79 3.85 4.34
N VAL A 191 18.58 3.89 3.81
CA VAL A 191 17.78 5.12 3.71
C VAL A 191 17.41 5.60 5.11
N LYS A 192 17.45 6.90 5.35
CA LYS A 192 17.15 7.49 6.65
C LYS A 192 16.03 8.52 6.55
N GLN A 193 15.29 8.64 7.63
CA GLN A 193 14.30 9.69 7.81
C GLN A 193 15.00 11.05 7.97
N ASP A 194 14.49 12.04 7.26
CA ASP A 194 14.84 13.45 7.48
C ASP A 194 13.91 14.04 8.54
N LYS A 195 14.45 14.29 9.74
CA LYS A 195 13.67 14.81 10.87
C LYS A 195 13.23 16.26 10.68
N GLU A 196 14.04 17.09 10.01
CA GLU A 196 13.69 18.48 9.74
C GLU A 196 12.58 18.55 8.71
N LEU A 197 12.66 17.74 7.67
CA LEU A 197 11.63 17.61 6.65
C LEU A 197 10.33 17.04 7.25
N THR A 198 10.43 16.07 8.15
CA THR A 198 9.27 15.53 8.90
C THR A 198 8.60 16.61 9.75
N ALA A 199 9.38 17.39 10.50
CA ALA A 199 8.84 18.51 11.30
C ALA A 199 8.16 19.56 10.43
N TRP A 200 8.78 19.91 9.30
CA TRP A 200 8.18 20.81 8.32
C TRP A 200 6.87 20.24 7.75
N PHE A 201 6.84 18.96 7.38
CA PHE A 201 5.64 18.30 6.86
C PHE A 201 4.48 18.38 7.85
N VAL A 202 4.73 18.04 9.12
CA VAL A 202 3.71 18.08 10.18
C VAL A 202 3.17 19.48 10.40
N GLN A 203 4.03 20.49 10.35
CA GLN A 203 3.64 21.90 10.58
C GLN A 203 2.91 22.52 9.37
N ASN A 204 3.32 22.19 8.14
CA ASN A 204 2.90 22.93 6.96
C ASN A 204 2.00 22.15 6.02
N VAL A 205 2.11 20.83 5.95
CA VAL A 205 1.36 20.00 4.99
C VAL A 205 0.25 19.22 5.69
N TYR A 206 0.59 18.50 6.75
CA TYR A 206 -0.35 17.63 7.47
C TYR A 206 -1.65 18.36 7.84
N GLN A 207 -1.55 19.58 8.39
CA GLN A 207 -2.72 20.35 8.82
C GLN A 207 -3.68 20.70 7.66
N GLN A 208 -3.17 20.81 6.44
CA GLN A 208 -3.96 21.14 5.26
C GLN A 208 -4.67 19.92 4.66
N ILE A 209 -4.10 18.72 4.82
CA ILE A 209 -4.60 17.51 4.15
C ILE A 209 -5.23 16.47 5.08
N LYS A 210 -5.05 16.60 6.41
CA LYS A 210 -5.50 15.60 7.39
C LYS A 210 -6.99 15.28 7.32
N ASP A 211 -7.82 16.25 6.95
CA ASP A 211 -9.28 16.10 6.88
C ASP A 211 -9.77 15.69 5.48
N ASN A 212 -8.88 15.56 4.50
CA ASN A 212 -9.25 15.09 3.18
C ASN A 212 -9.62 13.58 3.23
N PRO A 213 -10.86 13.18 2.85
CA PRO A 213 -11.30 11.79 2.95
C PRO A 213 -10.58 10.84 2.00
N LYS A 214 -9.89 11.36 0.98
CA LYS A 214 -9.12 10.57 0.01
C LYS A 214 -7.71 10.21 0.50
N ILE A 215 -7.23 10.88 1.56
CA ILE A 215 -5.82 10.81 1.98
C ILE A 215 -5.70 10.10 3.32
N GLU A 216 -5.04 8.95 3.34
CA GLU A 216 -4.53 8.33 4.56
C GLU A 216 -3.13 8.88 4.85
N ILE A 217 -2.89 9.39 6.05
CA ILE A 217 -1.58 9.91 6.44
C ILE A 217 -1.06 9.03 7.56
N LEU A 218 0.10 8.42 7.35
CA LEU A 218 0.76 7.58 8.34
C LEU A 218 2.05 8.26 8.79
N LEU A 219 2.03 8.79 10.00
CA LEU A 219 3.21 9.38 10.65
C LEU A 219 4.14 8.28 11.20
N GLU A 220 3.55 7.12 11.50
CA GLU A 220 4.24 5.91 11.92
C GLU A 220 3.66 4.67 11.23
N ASN A 221 4.48 3.64 11.02
CA ASN A 221 4.08 2.44 10.27
C ASN A 221 2.94 1.64 10.92
N THR A 222 2.69 1.82 12.22
CA THR A 222 1.71 1.04 12.98
C THR A 222 0.38 1.77 13.21
N GLU A 223 0.19 2.97 12.66
CA GLU A 223 -1.03 3.77 12.90
C GLU A 223 -2.32 3.10 12.43
N LEU A 224 -2.26 2.23 11.42
CA LEU A 224 -3.40 1.44 10.99
C LEU A 224 -3.67 0.20 11.87
N GLY A 225 -2.93 0.05 12.98
CA GLY A 225 -3.11 -1.05 13.93
C GLY A 225 -2.54 -2.38 13.46
N VAL A 226 -1.77 -2.41 12.38
CA VAL A 226 -1.00 -3.57 11.91
C VAL A 226 0.48 -3.20 11.81
N GLY A 227 1.37 -4.20 12.01
CA GLY A 227 2.82 -3.98 11.95
C GLY A 227 3.58 -4.59 13.14
#